data_34e735ed95a1c1e7b6705b7e1c0394ca
#
_entry.id   34e735ed95a1c1e7b6705b7e1c0394ca
#
_cell.length_a   1.000
_cell.length_b   1.000
_cell.length_c   1.000
_cell.angle_alpha   90.00
_cell.angle_beta   90.00
_cell.angle_gamma   90.00
#
_symmetry.space_group_name_H-M   'P 1'
#
loop_
_entity.id
_entity.type
_entity.pdbx_description
1 polymer ?
#
loop_
_entity_poly.entity_id
_entity_poly.type
_entity_poly.pdbx_seq_one_letter_code
_entity_poly.pdbx_strand_id
1 'polypeptide(L)'
;MKSKVFISYVKNNQSQNKLFITNIFESSLFNYSVLSKDVNEGGRGMNVAVIDNLTRTIIRVNHFDTYEKESTLLETLLLTLRPGDIVVLITFDEPSRKLSRIARLLLFDLGSALIQNLSYRSSWYLITQKGLSGFSPFEDLHMVDSSGWPLYHDVRFCVPFEIKGKIVHPDPLPSSNPQRVQFCEKHEDLPFFCDPDVVNDPLLPSPVWKQPASINKIYNVPVIIMSGGNAEYLPLTLETLVRQPGIKPNIVVVYHLENNVMIQNLSQLFGFMSEELSQPSTNCERILESFELQALLFPDAKEFLFIGENAILAPDFLFFMGQLLSVLNSDPTLISVSALNENGFKGLSGDPAVAYRVQSFSGIAFLARRDFFQKSWCQNDSQVDPIYISSEIVGMSLIPDVSRVTLAAPLSHSVSNLDVSYLFLSHERTITYEQNILLKHPERLSQEDYDWEVETLLLSSTALTFDNDSIKHCLHNKEHFQSKILEDLLLLVNNSSNMLSKVLVIFFHQENEKDISTLQHLCNCFGLFHHPNYPVRGLYKGVLR
;
A
#
# COMPACT_ATOMS: atom_id res chain seq x y z
N MET A 1 6.54 -0.36 37.06
CA MET A 1 5.31 0.46 37.28
C MET A 1 4.92 1.08 35.95
N LYS A 2 3.68 0.89 35.48
CA LYS A 2 3.22 1.49 34.22
C LYS A 2 2.82 2.93 34.50
N SER A 3 3.48 3.89 33.89
CA SER A 3 3.10 5.31 33.97
C SER A 3 1.73 5.54 33.32
N LYS A 4 0.91 6.37 33.95
CA LYS A 4 -0.43 6.72 33.46
C LYS A 4 -0.48 8.23 33.24
N VAL A 5 -1.07 8.67 32.14
CA VAL A 5 -1.35 10.09 31.88
C VAL A 5 -2.76 10.40 32.32
N PHE A 6 -2.95 11.41 33.15
CA PHE A 6 -4.27 11.90 33.51
C PHE A 6 -4.58 13.14 32.67
N ILE A 7 -5.69 13.13 32.02
CA ILE A 7 -6.21 14.26 31.28
C ILE A 7 -7.49 14.71 31.97
N SER A 8 -7.56 15.96 32.39
CA SER A 8 -8.77 16.55 32.90
C SER A 8 -9.17 17.76 32.07
N TYR A 9 -10.43 17.83 31.71
CA TYR A 9 -11.02 18.90 30.95
C TYR A 9 -12.11 19.54 31.81
N VAL A 10 -12.07 20.86 31.97
CA VAL A 10 -13.04 21.63 32.71
C VAL A 10 -13.58 22.72 31.80
N LYS A 11 -14.88 22.68 31.53
CA LYS A 11 -15.61 23.74 30.84
C LYS A 11 -16.38 24.56 31.88
N ASN A 12 -16.13 25.85 31.94
CA ASN A 12 -16.87 26.77 32.82
C ASN A 12 -17.69 27.75 31.97
N ASN A 13 -18.96 27.93 32.29
CA ASN A 13 -19.92 28.75 31.53
C ASN A 13 -19.57 30.24 31.42
N GLN A 14 -18.52 30.71 32.05
CA GLN A 14 -18.24 32.15 32.10
C GLN A 14 -16.88 32.60 31.55
N SER A 15 -16.01 31.80 30.98
CA SER A 15 -14.88 32.36 30.22
C SER A 15 -13.68 31.50 29.92
N GLN A 16 -13.50 30.29 30.41
CA GLN A 16 -12.24 29.58 30.08
C GLN A 16 -12.39 28.05 30.12
N ASN A 17 -12.19 27.41 28.95
CA ASN A 17 -11.89 25.98 28.89
C ASN A 17 -10.44 25.76 29.31
N LYS A 18 -10.20 24.86 30.23
CA LYS A 18 -8.83 24.50 30.63
C LYS A 18 -8.64 23.00 30.49
N LEU A 19 -7.65 22.61 29.72
CA LEU A 19 -7.16 21.24 29.68
C LEU A 19 -5.95 21.11 30.58
N PHE A 20 -6.00 20.17 31.52
CA PHE A 20 -4.89 19.84 32.39
C PHE A 20 -4.38 18.46 32.01
N ILE A 21 -3.09 18.36 31.73
CA ILE A 21 -2.40 17.07 31.56
C ILE A 21 -1.47 16.89 32.74
N THR A 22 -1.72 15.84 33.51
CA THR A 22 -0.90 15.52 34.67
C THR A 22 -0.15 14.21 34.40
N ASN A 23 1.16 14.27 34.42
CA ASN A 23 2.01 13.09 34.31
C ASN A 23 2.41 12.63 35.71
N ILE A 24 2.04 11.43 36.12
CA ILE A 24 2.46 10.86 37.39
C ILE A 24 3.78 10.11 37.16
N PHE A 25 4.87 10.84 37.10
CA PHE A 25 6.21 10.34 37.40
C PHE A 25 6.77 11.15 38.54
N GLU A 26 7.17 10.45 39.61
CA GLU A 26 7.89 10.98 40.77
C GLU A 26 7.25 12.20 41.48
N SER A 27 6.69 11.95 42.61
CA SER A 27 6.47 12.82 43.80
C SER A 27 6.25 14.33 43.67
N SER A 28 6.06 14.89 42.48
CA SER A 28 5.68 16.30 42.29
C SER A 28 4.48 16.44 41.35
N LEU A 29 3.35 16.76 41.93
CA LEU A 29 2.12 17.15 41.24
C LEU A 29 2.32 18.55 40.63
N PHE A 30 2.79 18.60 39.39
CA PHE A 30 2.71 19.81 38.59
C PHE A 30 1.46 19.76 37.72
N ASN A 31 0.45 20.50 38.12
CA ASN A 31 -0.72 20.78 37.28
C ASN A 31 -0.41 21.99 36.40
N TYR A 32 -0.17 21.81 35.09
CA TYR A 32 -0.13 22.93 34.16
C TYR A 32 -1.22 22.80 33.12
N SER A 33 -1.83 23.93 32.85
CA SER A 33 -2.82 24.04 31.76
C SER A 33 -2.08 23.93 30.43
N VAL A 34 -2.51 23.05 29.57
CA VAL A 34 -1.90 22.80 28.24
C VAL A 34 -2.65 23.55 27.15
N LEU A 35 -3.95 23.71 27.33
CA LEU A 35 -4.83 24.42 26.39
C LEU A 35 -5.62 25.47 27.16
N SER A 36 -5.20 26.73 27.05
CA SER A 36 -5.92 27.88 27.58
C SER A 36 -5.59 29.14 26.78
N LYS A 37 -6.40 30.18 26.92
CA LYS A 37 -6.18 31.46 26.25
C LYS A 37 -4.82 32.07 26.60
N ASP A 38 -4.37 31.90 27.82
CA ASP A 38 -3.17 32.54 28.34
C ASP A 38 -1.87 31.76 28.05
N VAL A 39 -1.99 30.46 27.75
CA VAL A 39 -0.81 29.58 27.59
C VAL A 39 -0.49 29.34 26.12
N ASN A 40 -1.49 29.20 25.25
CA ASN A 40 -1.28 28.81 23.86
C ASN A 40 -2.36 29.33 22.91
N GLU A 41 -2.91 30.47 23.24
CA GLU A 41 -3.94 31.13 22.44
C GLU A 41 -5.17 30.23 22.16
N GLY A 42 -5.44 29.28 23.05
CA GLY A 42 -6.62 28.42 22.98
C GLY A 42 -7.88 29.25 22.90
N GLY A 43 -8.76 28.92 21.97
CA GLY A 43 -9.94 29.74 21.72
C GLY A 43 -11.00 29.04 20.91
N ARG A 44 -11.84 29.83 20.28
CA ARG A 44 -13.00 29.38 19.50
C ARG A 44 -12.59 28.41 18.40
N GLY A 45 -13.36 27.32 18.26
CA GLY A 45 -13.12 26.29 17.27
C GLY A 45 -12.47 25.03 17.86
N MET A 46 -11.48 24.46 17.17
CA MET A 46 -10.77 23.25 17.56
C MET A 46 -9.45 23.57 18.27
N ASN A 47 -9.24 22.95 19.43
CA ASN A 47 -7.99 23.02 20.18
C ASN A 47 -7.39 21.63 20.26
N VAL A 48 -6.10 21.49 19.91
CA VAL A 48 -5.45 20.20 19.74
C VAL A 48 -4.14 20.15 20.53
N ALA A 49 -3.94 19.09 21.29
CA ALA A 49 -2.64 18.74 21.88
C ALA A 49 -2.20 17.39 21.38
N VAL A 50 -0.93 17.28 20.97
CA VAL A 50 -0.31 16.02 20.53
C VAL A 50 0.76 15.63 21.53
N ILE A 51 0.69 14.39 22.01
CA ILE A 51 1.53 13.82 23.05
C ILE A 51 2.31 12.65 22.44
N ASP A 52 3.61 12.67 22.59
CA ASP A 52 4.48 11.54 22.22
C ASP A 52 4.16 10.32 23.08
N ASN A 53 3.90 9.18 22.44
CA ASN A 53 3.48 7.97 23.16
C ASN A 53 4.60 7.37 24.03
N LEU A 54 5.86 7.50 23.63
CA LEU A 54 6.99 6.90 24.34
C LEU A 54 7.45 7.77 25.51
N THR A 55 7.67 9.06 25.24
CA THR A 55 8.17 10.00 26.24
C THR A 55 7.07 10.59 27.12
N ARG A 56 5.82 10.52 26.69
CA ARG A 56 4.65 11.14 27.35
C ARG A 56 4.76 12.66 27.47
N THR A 57 5.57 13.26 26.63
CA THR A 57 5.70 14.72 26.57
C THR A 57 4.79 15.30 25.49
N ILE A 58 4.34 16.52 25.73
CA ILE A 58 3.57 17.28 24.75
C ILE A 58 4.53 17.75 23.67
N ILE A 59 4.28 17.36 22.42
CA ILE A 59 5.10 17.73 21.26
C ILE A 59 4.52 18.86 20.42
N ARG A 60 3.20 19.03 20.49
CA ARG A 60 2.50 20.13 19.78
C ARG A 60 1.26 20.54 20.55
N VAL A 61 0.98 21.82 20.49
CA VAL A 61 -0.29 22.41 20.90
C VAL A 61 -0.69 23.42 19.84
N ASN A 62 -1.91 23.29 19.31
CA ASN A 62 -2.41 24.17 18.26
C ASN A 62 -3.87 24.54 18.52
N HIS A 63 -4.25 25.73 18.06
CA HIS A 63 -5.61 26.23 18.03
C HIS A 63 -6.01 26.56 16.58
N PHE A 64 -7.21 26.14 16.21
CA PHE A 64 -7.80 26.37 14.89
C PHE A 64 -9.18 27.01 15.04
N ASP A 65 -9.32 28.26 14.62
CA ASP A 65 -10.60 28.96 14.61
C ASP A 65 -11.46 28.49 13.43
N THR A 66 -12.09 27.33 13.59
CA THR A 66 -12.97 26.71 12.59
C THR A 66 -14.33 27.41 12.48
N TYR A 67 -14.55 28.53 13.16
CA TYR A 67 -15.68 29.41 12.92
C TYR A 67 -15.42 30.41 11.81
N GLU A 68 -14.26 31.07 11.80
CA GLU A 68 -13.90 32.11 10.82
C GLU A 68 -13.02 31.61 9.70
N LYS A 69 -12.14 30.66 9.98
CA LYS A 69 -11.12 30.16 9.05
C LYS A 69 -11.42 28.74 8.58
N GLU A 70 -11.08 28.45 7.34
CA GLU A 70 -11.13 27.09 6.80
C GLU A 70 -10.22 26.15 7.58
N SER A 71 -10.60 24.86 7.66
CA SER A 71 -9.91 23.84 8.47
C SER A 71 -8.64 23.26 7.85
N THR A 72 -8.13 23.80 6.76
CA THR A 72 -6.96 23.29 6.01
C THR A 72 -5.71 23.10 6.89
N LEU A 73 -5.46 24.01 7.82
CA LEU A 73 -4.33 23.88 8.76
C LEU A 73 -4.54 22.74 9.76
N LEU A 74 -5.77 22.51 10.21
CA LEU A 74 -6.14 21.35 11.04
C LEU A 74 -5.94 20.06 10.25
N GLU A 75 -6.40 20.01 9.01
CA GLU A 75 -6.20 18.87 8.11
C GLU A 75 -4.72 18.54 7.95
N THR A 76 -3.90 19.56 7.70
CA THR A 76 -2.44 19.40 7.62
C THR A 76 -1.84 18.83 8.90
N LEU A 77 -2.29 19.29 10.07
CA LEU A 77 -1.84 18.73 11.36
C LEU A 77 -2.22 17.26 11.47
N LEU A 78 -3.48 16.90 11.20
CA LEU A 78 -3.98 15.53 11.30
C LEU A 78 -3.25 14.56 10.36
N LEU A 79 -2.88 15.04 9.17
CA LEU A 79 -2.09 14.29 8.19
C LEU A 79 -0.63 14.06 8.64
N THR A 80 -0.07 14.95 9.46
CA THR A 80 1.33 14.87 9.92
C THR A 80 1.53 14.14 11.25
N LEU A 81 0.47 13.60 11.84
CA LEU A 81 0.53 12.81 13.08
C LEU A 81 1.33 11.52 12.86
N ARG A 82 2.14 11.14 13.85
CA ARG A 82 2.93 9.90 13.82
C ARG A 82 2.13 8.72 14.35
N PRO A 83 2.35 7.51 13.86
CA PRO A 83 1.82 6.31 14.49
C PRO A 83 2.15 6.26 15.98
N GLY A 84 1.14 5.99 16.80
CA GLY A 84 1.28 5.94 18.25
C GLY A 84 1.13 7.28 18.97
N ASP A 85 1.21 8.43 18.30
CA ASP A 85 0.95 9.74 18.92
C ASP A 85 -0.46 9.76 19.55
N ILE A 86 -0.54 10.19 20.81
CA ILE A 86 -1.83 10.42 21.47
C ILE A 86 -2.27 11.85 21.13
N VAL A 87 -3.49 11.97 20.66
CA VAL A 87 -4.08 13.23 20.24
C VAL A 87 -5.28 13.56 21.11
N VAL A 88 -5.27 14.76 21.67
CA VAL A 88 -6.37 15.30 22.46
C VAL A 88 -6.97 16.47 21.70
N LEU A 89 -8.25 16.36 21.37
CA LEU A 89 -9.02 17.41 20.73
C LEU A 89 -10.15 17.85 21.65
N ILE A 90 -10.35 19.16 21.73
CA ILE A 90 -11.47 19.76 22.46
C ILE A 90 -12.03 20.93 21.67
N THR A 91 -13.32 21.14 21.75
CA THR A 91 -13.99 22.27 21.10
C THR A 91 -14.32 23.38 22.09
N PHE A 92 -14.35 24.61 21.59
CA PHE A 92 -14.81 25.77 22.33
C PHE A 92 -15.65 26.68 21.45
N ASP A 93 -16.73 27.21 22.00
CA ASP A 93 -17.72 28.10 21.38
C ASP A 93 -18.35 27.45 20.12
N GLU A 94 -17.90 27.78 18.93
CA GLU A 94 -18.46 27.29 17.68
C GLU A 94 -17.38 26.57 16.83
N PRO A 95 -17.34 25.24 16.86
CA PRO A 95 -16.31 24.49 16.14
C PRO A 95 -16.72 24.03 14.72
N SER A 96 -18.01 24.12 14.35
CA SER A 96 -18.55 23.35 13.22
C SER A 96 -18.61 24.12 11.90
N ARG A 97 -18.71 25.47 11.94
CA ARG A 97 -19.10 26.30 10.80
C ARG A 97 -18.17 26.16 9.57
N LYS A 98 -16.87 26.16 9.78
CA LYS A 98 -15.83 26.05 8.76
C LYS A 98 -15.04 24.75 8.84
N LEU A 99 -15.53 23.80 9.65
CA LEU A 99 -14.96 22.46 9.72
C LEU A 99 -15.35 21.71 8.44
N SER A 100 -14.38 21.51 7.57
CA SER A 100 -14.57 20.86 6.29
C SER A 100 -14.97 19.41 6.44
N ARG A 101 -15.53 18.85 5.37
CA ARG A 101 -15.79 17.43 5.28
C ARG A 101 -14.50 16.60 5.39
N ILE A 102 -13.40 17.06 4.79
CA ILE A 102 -12.09 16.40 4.84
C ILE A 102 -11.61 16.31 6.30
N ALA A 103 -11.71 17.41 7.05
CA ALA A 103 -11.34 17.40 8.47
C ALA A 103 -12.20 16.41 9.27
N ARG A 104 -13.51 16.32 8.99
CA ARG A 104 -14.40 15.33 9.65
C ARG A 104 -14.03 13.90 9.31
N LEU A 105 -13.68 13.61 8.05
CA LEU A 105 -13.22 12.28 7.62
C LEU A 105 -11.90 11.91 8.30
N LEU A 106 -10.93 12.82 8.34
CA LEU A 106 -9.65 12.60 9.01
C LEU A 106 -9.81 12.33 10.51
N LEU A 107 -10.75 13.02 11.16
CA LEU A 107 -11.08 12.80 12.56
C LEU A 107 -11.81 11.47 12.78
N PHE A 108 -12.67 11.07 11.85
CA PHE A 108 -13.31 9.76 11.85
C PHE A 108 -12.26 8.64 11.71
N ASP A 109 -11.34 8.74 10.77
CA ASP A 109 -10.22 7.80 10.58
C ASP A 109 -9.28 7.78 11.79
N LEU A 110 -9.22 8.87 12.53
CA LEU A 110 -8.46 8.96 13.77
C LEU A 110 -9.18 8.27 14.95
N GLY A 111 -10.38 7.75 14.72
CA GLY A 111 -11.16 7.00 15.69
C GLY A 111 -12.26 7.79 16.39
N SER A 112 -12.78 8.85 15.80
CA SER A 112 -13.96 9.54 16.28
C SER A 112 -15.23 8.91 15.72
N ALA A 113 -16.11 8.43 16.58
CA ALA A 113 -17.43 7.92 16.22
C ALA A 113 -18.50 9.03 16.11
N LEU A 114 -18.26 10.20 16.73
CA LEU A 114 -19.28 11.24 16.93
C LEU A 114 -19.03 12.52 16.13
N ILE A 115 -17.87 12.70 15.49
CA ILE A 115 -17.50 13.95 14.80
C ILE A 115 -18.49 14.38 13.72
N GLN A 116 -19.19 13.42 13.11
CA GLN A 116 -20.16 13.72 12.06
C GLN A 116 -21.39 14.46 12.59
N ASN A 117 -21.72 14.21 13.84
CA ASN A 117 -22.85 14.84 14.53
C ASN A 117 -22.49 16.20 15.15
N LEU A 118 -21.21 16.62 15.04
CA LEU A 118 -20.77 17.92 15.55
C LEU A 118 -21.51 19.04 14.81
N SER A 119 -22.28 19.82 15.56
CA SER A 119 -23.14 20.90 15.05
C SER A 119 -22.84 22.23 15.73
N TYR A 120 -23.64 23.23 15.40
CA TYR A 120 -23.51 24.58 15.94
C TYR A 120 -23.41 24.59 17.46
N ARG A 121 -22.34 25.19 18.00
CA ARG A 121 -22.06 25.34 19.44
C ARG A 121 -22.01 24.03 20.24
N SER A 122 -21.91 22.87 19.60
CA SER A 122 -21.75 21.62 20.32
C SER A 122 -20.44 21.57 21.10
N SER A 123 -20.46 20.93 22.27
CA SER A 123 -19.27 20.62 23.05
C SER A 123 -18.81 19.20 22.74
N TRP A 124 -17.60 19.08 22.22
CA TRP A 124 -17.04 17.78 21.86
C TRP A 124 -15.60 17.67 22.34
N TYR A 125 -15.23 16.48 22.78
CA TYR A 125 -13.85 16.12 22.99
C TYR A 125 -13.55 14.74 22.44
N LEU A 126 -12.29 14.53 22.07
CA LEU A 126 -11.74 13.24 21.63
C LEU A 126 -10.34 13.09 22.20
N ILE A 127 -10.06 11.94 22.83
CA ILE A 127 -8.71 11.50 23.14
C ILE A 127 -8.49 10.21 22.38
N THR A 128 -7.56 10.21 21.45
CA THR A 128 -7.33 9.09 20.55
C THR A 128 -5.84 8.84 20.36
N GLN A 129 -5.53 7.77 19.66
CA GLN A 129 -4.15 7.41 19.30
C GLN A 129 -4.05 7.14 17.81
N LYS A 130 -3.05 7.73 17.16
CA LYS A 130 -2.86 7.52 15.73
C LYS A 130 -2.54 6.05 15.46
N GLY A 131 -3.32 5.41 14.56
CA GLY A 131 -3.26 3.97 14.30
C GLY A 131 -4.16 3.13 15.19
N LEU A 132 -5.10 3.76 15.91
CA LEU A 132 -6.14 3.06 16.67
C LEU A 132 -7.00 2.23 15.71
N SER A 133 -7.21 0.97 16.05
CA SER A 133 -8.19 0.11 15.37
C SER A 133 -9.57 0.28 16.03
N GLY A 134 -10.56 0.71 15.25
CA GLY A 134 -11.90 1.04 15.76
C GLY A 134 -11.99 2.47 16.31
N PHE A 135 -12.95 2.71 17.21
CA PHE A 135 -13.26 4.05 17.72
C PHE A 135 -12.75 4.25 19.14
N SER A 136 -12.36 5.49 19.44
CA SER A 136 -11.86 5.82 20.78
C SER A 136 -12.92 5.58 21.86
N PRO A 137 -12.57 4.99 23.00
CA PRO A 137 -13.46 4.94 24.18
C PRO A 137 -13.54 6.28 24.92
N PHE A 138 -12.69 7.26 24.56
CA PHE A 138 -12.59 8.56 25.23
C PHE A 138 -13.11 9.68 24.31
N GLU A 139 -14.36 9.60 23.94
CA GLU A 139 -15.06 10.57 23.12
C GLU A 139 -16.44 10.83 23.69
N ASP A 140 -16.88 12.09 23.64
CA ASP A 140 -18.25 12.47 23.97
C ASP A 140 -18.66 13.76 23.24
N LEU A 141 -19.95 13.90 22.97
CA LEU A 141 -20.55 15.01 22.24
C LEU A 141 -21.83 15.47 22.94
N HIS A 142 -21.88 16.73 23.31
CA HIS A 142 -23.06 17.36 23.87
C HIS A 142 -23.60 18.43 22.96
N MET A 143 -24.84 18.24 22.56
CA MET A 143 -25.58 19.21 21.76
C MET A 143 -26.05 20.40 22.60
N VAL A 144 -26.34 21.48 21.91
CA VAL A 144 -26.94 22.68 22.48
C VAL A 144 -28.31 22.36 23.07
N ASP A 145 -28.58 22.80 24.28
CA ASP A 145 -29.89 22.71 24.91
C ASP A 145 -30.75 23.98 24.66
N SER A 146 -31.88 24.08 25.32
CA SER A 146 -32.81 25.23 25.24
C SER A 146 -32.19 26.56 25.71
N SER A 147 -31.06 26.54 26.43
CA SER A 147 -30.32 27.74 26.85
C SER A 147 -29.42 28.30 25.76
N GLY A 148 -29.25 27.61 24.63
CA GLY A 148 -28.35 27.97 23.56
C GLY A 148 -26.88 27.60 23.81
N TRP A 149 -26.63 26.80 24.86
CA TRP A 149 -25.29 26.26 25.20
C TRP A 149 -25.40 24.81 25.67
N PRO A 150 -24.37 24.00 25.45
CA PRO A 150 -24.34 22.63 25.96
C PRO A 150 -24.09 22.61 27.47
N LEU A 151 -24.52 21.52 28.12
CA LEU A 151 -24.32 21.30 29.54
C LEU A 151 -22.82 21.35 29.91
N TYR A 152 -22.56 21.72 31.18
CA TYR A 152 -21.21 21.73 31.74
C TYR A 152 -20.59 20.34 31.79
N HIS A 153 -19.30 20.26 31.45
CA HIS A 153 -18.50 19.05 31.48
C HIS A 153 -17.27 19.19 32.34
N ASP A 154 -17.03 18.25 33.23
CA ASP A 154 -15.76 18.00 33.90
C ASP A 154 -15.46 16.51 33.81
N VAL A 155 -14.50 16.13 33.00
CA VAL A 155 -14.11 14.74 32.79
C VAL A 155 -12.63 14.52 33.08
N ARG A 156 -12.32 13.38 33.69
CA ARG A 156 -10.95 12.99 34.02
C ARG A 156 -10.67 11.58 33.55
N PHE A 157 -9.67 11.41 32.73
CA PHE A 157 -9.32 10.12 32.16
C PHE A 157 -7.91 9.69 32.56
N CYS A 158 -7.76 8.39 32.78
CA CYS A 158 -6.48 7.72 32.88
C CYS A 158 -6.22 7.06 31.52
N VAL A 159 -5.37 7.69 30.69
CA VAL A 159 -5.09 7.23 29.34
C VAL A 159 -3.98 6.18 29.36
N PRO A 160 -4.21 4.95 28.85
CA PRO A 160 -3.18 3.91 28.78
C PRO A 160 -2.09 4.25 27.74
N PHE A 161 -0.99 3.50 27.73
CA PHE A 161 0.06 3.63 26.71
C PHE A 161 -0.45 3.28 25.33
N GLU A 162 -1.29 2.29 25.25
CA GLU A 162 -1.98 1.84 24.05
C GLU A 162 -3.48 1.94 24.27
N ILE A 163 -4.11 2.79 23.47
CA ILE A 163 -5.57 2.93 23.50
C ILE A 163 -6.14 1.78 22.67
N LYS A 164 -7.00 0.98 23.31
CA LYS A 164 -7.76 -0.06 22.62
C LYS A 164 -9.08 0.54 22.16
N GLY A 165 -9.30 0.50 20.85
CA GLY A 165 -10.55 0.95 20.26
C GLY A 165 -11.72 0.04 20.64
N LYS A 166 -12.91 0.60 20.60
CA LYS A 166 -14.18 -0.13 20.74
C LYS A 166 -14.84 -0.27 19.36
N ILE A 167 -15.55 -1.34 19.16
CA ILE A 167 -16.42 -1.51 18.01
C ILE A 167 -17.70 -0.72 18.31
N VAL A 168 -17.91 0.34 17.56
CA VAL A 168 -19.15 1.12 17.57
C VAL A 168 -19.63 1.10 16.12
N HIS A 169 -20.92 1.01 15.91
CA HIS A 169 -21.52 1.29 14.60
C HIS A 169 -21.93 2.77 14.62
N PRO A 170 -21.05 3.70 14.20
CA PRO A 170 -21.45 5.09 14.05
C PRO A 170 -22.54 5.15 12.98
N ASP A 171 -23.40 6.15 13.09
CA ASP A 171 -24.31 6.45 11.98
C ASP A 171 -23.47 6.61 10.71
N PRO A 172 -23.89 5.97 9.60
CA PRO A 172 -23.14 6.06 8.36
C PRO A 172 -22.92 7.54 8.02
N LEU A 173 -21.66 7.85 7.68
CA LEU A 173 -21.32 9.18 7.20
C LEU A 173 -22.30 9.54 6.09
N PRO A 174 -22.98 10.69 6.14
CA PRO A 174 -23.65 11.20 4.97
C PRO A 174 -22.56 11.53 3.92
N SER A 175 -22.10 10.48 3.25
CA SER A 175 -21.15 10.63 2.17
C SER A 175 -21.92 11.20 0.98
N SER A 176 -21.45 12.25 0.38
CA SER A 176 -21.96 12.73 -0.88
C SER A 176 -20.78 13.05 -1.78
N ASN A 177 -20.70 12.34 -2.89
CA ASN A 177 -19.77 12.64 -3.96
C ASN A 177 -20.58 13.00 -5.22
N PRO A 178 -21.08 14.25 -5.30
CA PRO A 178 -21.98 14.63 -6.39
C PRO A 178 -21.32 14.54 -7.76
N GLN A 179 -19.99 14.68 -7.84
CA GLN A 179 -19.25 14.52 -9.09
C GLN A 179 -19.24 13.06 -9.54
N ARG A 180 -19.01 12.12 -8.62
CA ARG A 180 -19.05 10.68 -8.92
C ARG A 180 -20.47 10.26 -9.27
N VAL A 181 -21.49 10.71 -8.54
CA VAL A 181 -22.90 10.44 -8.86
C VAL A 181 -23.24 10.94 -10.26
N GLN A 182 -22.90 12.18 -10.60
CA GLN A 182 -23.15 12.74 -11.94
C GLN A 182 -22.38 11.99 -13.05
N PHE A 183 -21.19 11.50 -12.76
CA PHE A 183 -20.43 10.66 -13.68
C PHE A 183 -21.16 9.33 -13.90
N CYS A 184 -21.58 8.66 -12.82
CA CYS A 184 -22.26 7.37 -12.86
C CYS A 184 -23.64 7.41 -13.52
N GLU A 185 -24.37 8.53 -13.45
CA GLU A 185 -25.61 8.74 -14.22
C GLU A 185 -25.41 8.66 -15.74
N LYS A 186 -24.18 8.86 -16.21
CA LYS A 186 -23.82 8.82 -17.64
C LYS A 186 -23.11 7.53 -18.06
N HIS A 187 -22.61 6.75 -17.10
CA HIS A 187 -21.76 5.57 -17.32
C HIS A 187 -22.24 4.38 -16.47
N GLU A 188 -23.40 3.82 -16.86
CA GLU A 188 -24.02 2.67 -16.19
C GLU A 188 -23.24 1.36 -16.37
N ASP A 189 -22.27 1.34 -17.28
CA ASP A 189 -21.41 0.20 -17.63
C ASP A 189 -20.23 -0.03 -16.65
N LEU A 190 -20.17 0.73 -15.55
CA LEU A 190 -19.16 0.60 -14.51
C LEU A 190 -19.76 0.13 -13.16
N PRO A 191 -20.31 -1.09 -13.07
CA PRO A 191 -21.15 -1.52 -11.96
C PRO A 191 -20.46 -1.48 -10.59
N PHE A 192 -19.16 -1.79 -10.53
CA PHE A 192 -18.42 -1.77 -9.25
C PHE A 192 -18.11 -0.35 -8.76
N PHE A 193 -17.84 0.56 -9.69
CA PHE A 193 -17.55 1.96 -9.38
C PHE A 193 -18.81 2.77 -9.09
N CYS A 194 -19.90 2.44 -9.77
CA CYS A 194 -21.17 3.16 -9.69
C CYS A 194 -22.20 2.47 -8.78
N ASP A 195 -21.77 1.52 -7.97
CA ASP A 195 -22.64 0.84 -7.01
C ASP A 195 -23.26 1.87 -6.03
N PRO A 196 -24.59 1.83 -5.80
CA PRO A 196 -25.28 2.74 -4.89
C PRO A 196 -24.69 2.83 -3.49
N ASP A 197 -24.07 1.74 -3.00
CA ASP A 197 -23.49 1.69 -1.67
C ASP A 197 -22.15 2.47 -1.57
N VAL A 198 -21.42 2.60 -2.69
CA VAL A 198 -20.09 3.22 -2.73
C VAL A 198 -20.01 4.51 -3.57
N VAL A 199 -21.00 4.81 -4.40
CA VAL A 199 -20.99 5.98 -5.31
C VAL A 199 -20.79 7.33 -4.59
N ASN A 200 -21.16 7.38 -3.33
CA ASN A 200 -20.99 8.55 -2.48
C ASN A 200 -19.64 8.61 -1.75
N ASP A 201 -18.80 7.58 -1.84
CA ASP A 201 -17.52 7.54 -1.16
C ASP A 201 -16.55 8.58 -1.73
N PRO A 202 -15.76 9.24 -0.85
CA PRO A 202 -14.78 10.21 -1.30
C PRO A 202 -13.61 9.54 -2.02
N LEU A 203 -13.16 10.12 -3.12
CA LEU A 203 -11.98 9.73 -3.88
C LEU A 203 -10.81 10.62 -3.46
N LEU A 204 -10.25 10.42 -2.29
CA LEU A 204 -9.22 11.27 -1.70
C LEU A 204 -8.00 10.46 -1.31
N PRO A 205 -6.79 11.06 -1.44
CA PRO A 205 -5.57 10.43 -0.98
C PRO A 205 -5.60 10.12 0.51
N SER A 206 -5.06 8.96 0.88
CA SER A 206 -4.83 8.62 2.29
C SER A 206 -3.67 9.43 2.89
N PRO A 207 -3.71 9.73 4.19
CA PRO A 207 -2.64 10.46 4.85
C PRO A 207 -1.31 9.68 4.85
N VAL A 208 -0.21 10.41 4.72
CA VAL A 208 1.14 9.82 4.81
C VAL A 208 1.50 9.55 6.27
N TRP A 209 1.89 8.34 6.56
CA TRP A 209 2.53 7.99 7.83
C TRP A 209 3.94 8.58 7.88
N LYS A 210 4.42 8.95 9.07
CA LYS A 210 5.81 9.39 9.21
C LYS A 210 6.75 8.22 8.90
N GLN A 211 7.46 8.34 7.80
CA GLN A 211 8.35 7.32 7.28
C GLN A 211 9.79 7.81 7.27
N PRO A 212 10.79 6.93 7.20
CA PRO A 212 12.17 7.31 6.94
C PRO A 212 12.27 8.20 5.70
N ALA A 213 13.16 9.20 5.73
CA ALA A 213 13.32 10.15 4.63
C ALA A 213 13.67 9.47 3.27
N SER A 214 14.31 8.30 3.32
CA SER A 214 14.62 7.50 2.15
C SER A 214 13.37 7.00 1.41
N ILE A 215 12.33 6.62 2.14
CA ILE A 215 11.06 6.13 1.57
C ILE A 215 10.26 7.29 0.98
N ASN A 216 10.34 8.48 1.56
CA ASN A 216 9.57 9.64 1.10
C ASN A 216 9.86 10.06 -0.35
N LYS A 217 10.97 9.62 -0.94
CA LYS A 217 11.31 9.90 -2.34
C LYS A 217 10.30 9.30 -3.32
N ILE A 218 9.67 8.16 -2.99
CA ILE A 218 8.68 7.51 -3.84
C ILE A 218 7.48 8.40 -4.15
N TYR A 219 7.09 9.28 -3.22
CA TYR A 219 5.96 10.20 -3.40
C TYR A 219 6.20 11.34 -4.40
N ASN A 220 7.39 11.42 -4.97
CA ASN A 220 7.73 12.34 -6.05
C ASN A 220 8.00 11.63 -7.38
N VAL A 221 7.88 10.30 -7.40
CA VAL A 221 8.05 9.51 -8.62
C VAL A 221 6.76 9.60 -9.45
N PRO A 222 6.82 10.10 -10.68
CA PRO A 222 5.66 10.19 -11.56
C PRO A 222 5.09 8.80 -11.88
N VAL A 223 3.76 8.74 -11.98
CA VAL A 223 3.01 7.50 -12.17
C VAL A 223 2.38 7.49 -13.57
N ILE A 224 2.61 6.42 -14.30
CA ILE A 224 2.02 6.12 -15.60
C ILE A 224 0.93 5.07 -15.40
N ILE A 225 -0.28 5.36 -15.81
CA ILE A 225 -1.37 4.38 -15.87
C ILE A 225 -1.73 4.18 -17.33
N MET A 226 -1.66 2.92 -17.80
CA MET A 226 -2.03 2.57 -19.17
C MET A 226 -3.45 2.05 -19.21
N SER A 227 -4.30 2.71 -19.99
CA SER A 227 -5.62 2.17 -20.34
C SER A 227 -5.58 1.47 -21.69
N GLY A 228 -5.89 0.17 -21.71
CA GLY A 228 -5.83 -0.68 -22.90
C GLY A 228 -7.09 -0.68 -23.77
N GLY A 229 -8.13 0.06 -23.39
CA GLY A 229 -9.39 0.17 -24.14
C GLY A 229 -10.57 -0.57 -23.51
N ASN A 230 -10.38 -1.46 -22.55
CA ASN A 230 -11.47 -1.99 -21.71
C ASN A 230 -11.41 -1.32 -20.33
N ALA A 231 -12.05 -0.17 -20.23
CA ALA A 231 -12.00 0.66 -19.02
C ALA A 231 -12.84 0.14 -17.84
N GLU A 232 -13.44 -1.04 -17.95
CA GLU A 232 -14.31 -1.62 -16.90
C GLU A 232 -13.64 -1.69 -15.53
N TYR A 233 -12.37 -2.08 -15.51
CA TYR A 233 -11.60 -2.26 -14.26
C TYR A 233 -10.68 -1.09 -13.92
N LEU A 234 -10.53 -0.13 -14.82
CA LEU A 234 -9.71 1.07 -14.58
C LEU A 234 -10.12 1.84 -13.31
N PRO A 235 -11.43 2.04 -13.01
CA PRO A 235 -11.84 2.70 -11.78
C PRO A 235 -11.29 2.05 -10.51
N LEU A 236 -11.24 0.71 -10.45
CA LEU A 236 -10.69 -0.03 -9.30
C LEU A 236 -9.19 0.22 -9.14
N THR A 237 -8.46 0.26 -10.25
CA THR A 237 -7.03 0.62 -10.24
C THR A 237 -6.84 2.03 -9.69
N LEU A 238 -7.62 3.00 -10.19
CA LEU A 238 -7.54 4.40 -9.73
C LEU A 238 -7.93 4.55 -8.26
N GLU A 239 -8.96 3.84 -7.80
CA GLU A 239 -9.38 3.84 -6.39
C GLU A 239 -8.29 3.28 -5.47
N THR A 240 -7.69 2.13 -5.82
CA THR A 240 -6.62 1.55 -5.01
C THR A 240 -5.36 2.41 -5.01
N LEU A 241 -5.10 3.12 -6.11
CA LEU A 241 -3.97 4.05 -6.20
C LEU A 241 -4.22 5.33 -5.39
N VAL A 242 -5.40 5.96 -5.51
CA VAL A 242 -5.68 7.19 -4.76
C VAL A 242 -5.70 6.96 -3.25
N ARG A 243 -6.01 5.72 -2.82
CA ARG A 243 -5.96 5.32 -1.41
C ARG A 243 -4.54 5.06 -0.88
N GLN A 244 -3.51 5.04 -1.76
CA GLN A 244 -2.13 4.87 -1.30
C GLN A 244 -1.70 6.07 -0.45
N PRO A 245 -1.15 5.83 0.76
CA PRO A 245 -0.62 6.91 1.57
C PRO A 245 0.45 7.71 0.82
N GLY A 246 0.27 9.01 0.74
CA GLY A 246 1.23 9.93 0.15
C GLY A 246 1.20 10.09 -1.36
N ILE A 247 0.29 9.43 -2.06
CA ILE A 247 0.10 9.68 -3.50
C ILE A 247 -0.23 11.16 -3.76
N LYS A 248 0.37 11.72 -4.77
CA LYS A 248 0.12 13.08 -5.22
C LYS A 248 -0.64 13.01 -6.55
N PRO A 249 -1.91 13.44 -6.61
CA PRO A 249 -2.70 13.36 -7.84
C PRO A 249 -2.05 14.04 -9.04
N ASN A 250 -1.34 15.14 -8.83
CA ASN A 250 -0.72 15.94 -9.88
C ASN A 250 0.53 15.32 -10.54
N ILE A 251 0.97 14.15 -10.12
CA ILE A 251 2.05 13.40 -10.79
C ILE A 251 1.58 12.07 -11.37
N VAL A 252 0.27 11.83 -11.35
CA VAL A 252 -0.37 10.64 -11.93
C VAL A 252 -0.96 11.00 -13.28
N VAL A 253 -0.57 10.27 -14.33
CA VAL A 253 -1.07 10.47 -15.70
C VAL A 253 -1.69 9.18 -16.21
N VAL A 254 -2.93 9.27 -16.67
CA VAL A 254 -3.66 8.18 -17.32
C VAL A 254 -3.54 8.33 -18.83
N TYR A 255 -2.86 7.39 -19.47
CA TYR A 255 -2.69 7.35 -20.92
C TYR A 255 -3.81 6.52 -21.56
N HIS A 256 -4.45 7.08 -22.58
CA HIS A 256 -5.57 6.43 -23.27
C HIS A 256 -5.48 6.62 -24.78
N LEU A 257 -6.22 5.79 -25.51
CA LEU A 257 -6.36 5.94 -26.96
C LEU A 257 -7.30 7.11 -27.31
N GLU A 258 -7.23 7.56 -28.57
CA GLU A 258 -7.98 8.71 -29.07
C GLU A 258 -9.47 8.73 -28.69
N ASN A 259 -9.98 9.92 -28.43
CA ASN A 259 -11.40 10.23 -28.23
C ASN A 259 -12.09 9.53 -27.05
N ASN A 260 -11.36 9.11 -26.01
CA ASN A 260 -11.97 8.48 -24.85
C ASN A 260 -12.35 9.50 -23.75
N VAL A 261 -13.42 10.27 -24.00
CA VAL A 261 -13.95 11.26 -23.06
C VAL A 261 -14.32 10.66 -21.71
N MET A 262 -14.73 9.40 -21.67
CA MET A 262 -15.06 8.71 -20.42
C MET A 262 -13.83 8.59 -19.51
N ILE A 263 -12.67 8.15 -20.05
CA ILE A 263 -11.43 8.03 -19.29
C ILE A 263 -10.93 9.41 -18.82
N GLN A 264 -11.06 10.45 -19.65
CA GLN A 264 -10.71 11.82 -19.25
C GLN A 264 -11.55 12.28 -18.05
N ASN A 265 -12.88 12.12 -18.13
CA ASN A 265 -13.78 12.48 -17.03
C ASN A 265 -13.52 11.63 -15.78
N LEU A 266 -13.27 10.33 -15.94
CA LEU A 266 -12.91 9.44 -14.83
C LEU A 266 -11.61 9.91 -14.14
N SER A 267 -10.56 10.19 -14.89
CA SER A 267 -9.28 10.66 -14.35
C SER A 267 -9.45 11.96 -13.56
N GLN A 268 -10.26 12.88 -14.05
CA GLN A 268 -10.57 14.15 -13.38
C GLN A 268 -11.26 13.96 -12.02
N LEU A 269 -12.10 12.91 -11.86
CA LEU A 269 -12.72 12.61 -10.56
C LEU A 269 -11.69 12.32 -9.47
N PHE A 270 -10.55 11.74 -9.85
CA PHE A 270 -9.44 11.43 -8.94
C PHE A 270 -8.41 12.57 -8.84
N GLY A 271 -8.60 13.64 -9.61
CA GLY A 271 -7.63 14.73 -9.74
C GLY A 271 -6.35 14.33 -10.49
N PHE A 272 -6.40 13.25 -11.28
CA PHE A 272 -5.30 12.77 -12.11
C PHE A 272 -5.29 13.47 -13.46
N MET A 273 -4.11 13.57 -14.07
CA MET A 273 -3.96 14.03 -15.45
C MET A 273 -4.34 12.92 -16.41
N SER A 274 -4.73 13.28 -17.63
CA SER A 274 -4.98 12.33 -18.73
C SER A 274 -4.33 12.83 -19.99
N GLU A 275 -3.69 11.94 -20.74
CA GLU A 275 -3.01 12.22 -22.00
C GLU A 275 -3.40 11.20 -23.06
N GLU A 276 -3.55 11.68 -24.28
CA GLU A 276 -3.95 10.88 -25.43
C GLU A 276 -2.72 10.37 -26.20
N LEU A 277 -2.74 9.06 -26.56
CA LEU A 277 -1.71 8.42 -27.36
C LEU A 277 -2.01 8.50 -28.85
N SER A 278 -0.98 8.68 -29.67
CA SER A 278 -1.08 8.75 -31.12
C SER A 278 -1.22 7.34 -31.70
N GLN A 279 -2.41 6.75 -31.75
CA GLN A 279 -2.76 5.47 -32.43
C GLN A 279 -1.59 4.46 -32.61
N PRO A 280 -0.90 4.05 -31.57
CA PRO A 280 0.16 3.07 -31.68
C PRO A 280 -0.40 1.72 -32.11
N SER A 281 0.31 1.04 -33.01
CA SER A 281 -0.14 -0.22 -33.62
C SER A 281 0.02 -1.42 -32.69
N THR A 282 0.95 -1.34 -31.74
CA THR A 282 1.28 -2.42 -30.80
C THR A 282 1.22 -1.96 -29.35
N ASN A 283 1.07 -2.91 -28.42
CA ASN A 283 1.12 -2.61 -26.98
C ASN A 283 2.50 -2.05 -26.57
N CYS A 284 3.55 -2.51 -27.23
CA CYS A 284 4.90 -2.04 -26.97
C CYS A 284 5.06 -0.55 -27.35
N GLU A 285 4.56 -0.15 -28.51
CA GLU A 285 4.58 1.25 -28.95
C GLU A 285 3.77 2.14 -28.00
N ARG A 286 2.64 1.66 -27.49
CA ARG A 286 1.84 2.39 -26.47
C ARG A 286 2.64 2.68 -25.22
N ILE A 287 3.34 1.67 -24.73
CA ILE A 287 4.15 1.81 -23.51
C ILE A 287 5.31 2.78 -23.77
N LEU A 288 6.02 2.64 -24.89
CA LEU A 288 7.13 3.55 -25.25
C LEU A 288 6.64 4.99 -25.37
N GLU A 289 5.56 5.23 -26.12
CA GLU A 289 5.00 6.57 -26.29
C GLU A 289 4.58 7.18 -24.94
N SER A 290 3.94 6.39 -24.06
CA SER A 290 3.58 6.86 -22.73
C SER A 290 4.80 7.28 -21.90
N PHE A 291 5.92 6.55 -21.99
CA PHE A 291 7.16 6.90 -21.31
C PHE A 291 7.82 8.15 -21.90
N GLU A 292 7.81 8.30 -23.23
CA GLU A 292 8.33 9.49 -23.90
C GLU A 292 7.54 10.74 -23.49
N LEU A 293 6.22 10.66 -23.50
CA LEU A 293 5.34 11.75 -23.05
C LEU A 293 5.54 12.05 -21.55
N GLN A 294 5.62 11.02 -20.73
CA GLN A 294 5.88 11.18 -19.30
C GLN A 294 7.23 11.85 -19.03
N ALA A 295 8.25 11.50 -19.81
CA ALA A 295 9.57 12.10 -19.71
C ALA A 295 9.60 13.58 -20.15
N LEU A 296 8.68 13.99 -21.03
CA LEU A 296 8.49 15.40 -21.40
C LEU A 296 7.74 16.17 -20.32
N LEU A 297 6.71 15.57 -19.71
CA LEU A 297 5.94 16.18 -18.62
C LEU A 297 6.77 16.33 -17.34
N PHE A 298 7.66 15.37 -17.08
CA PHE A 298 8.49 15.33 -15.86
C PHE A 298 9.99 15.22 -16.23
N PRO A 299 10.62 16.28 -16.76
CA PRO A 299 11.99 16.21 -17.28
C PRO A 299 13.05 15.88 -16.23
N ASP A 300 12.81 16.25 -14.98
CA ASP A 300 13.73 16.00 -13.85
C ASP A 300 13.56 14.63 -13.20
N ALA A 301 12.53 13.86 -13.58
CA ALA A 301 12.28 12.54 -13.03
C ALA A 301 13.34 11.53 -13.52
N LYS A 302 13.91 10.78 -12.58
CA LYS A 302 14.90 9.73 -12.85
C LYS A 302 14.25 8.35 -12.92
N GLU A 303 13.12 8.19 -12.29
CA GLU A 303 12.35 6.95 -12.20
C GLU A 303 10.89 7.22 -12.57
N PHE A 304 10.21 6.17 -13.03
CA PHE A 304 8.77 6.17 -13.31
C PHE A 304 8.13 4.92 -12.70
N LEU A 305 6.92 5.09 -12.19
CA LEU A 305 6.09 4.00 -11.70
C LEU A 305 5.02 3.68 -12.75
N PHE A 306 5.02 2.47 -13.25
CA PHE A 306 4.05 1.99 -14.24
C PHE A 306 2.98 1.11 -13.58
N ILE A 307 1.71 1.30 -13.95
CA ILE A 307 0.57 0.54 -13.44
C ILE A 307 -0.38 0.23 -14.61
N GLY A 308 -0.70 -1.03 -14.82
CA GLY A 308 -1.69 -1.48 -15.81
C GLY A 308 -3.13 -1.24 -15.32
N GLU A 309 -4.06 -1.15 -16.26
CA GLU A 309 -5.46 -0.78 -15.99
C GLU A 309 -6.25 -1.74 -15.10
N ASN A 310 -5.82 -2.98 -14.98
CA ASN A 310 -6.51 -4.03 -14.19
C ASN A 310 -5.83 -4.30 -12.84
N ALA A 311 -4.89 -3.46 -12.45
CA ALA A 311 -4.10 -3.65 -11.24
C ALA A 311 -4.88 -3.22 -10.00
N ILE A 312 -5.07 -4.13 -9.06
CA ILE A 312 -5.55 -3.82 -7.70
C ILE A 312 -4.32 -3.78 -6.79
N LEU A 313 -4.03 -2.61 -6.22
CA LEU A 313 -2.84 -2.39 -5.42
C LEU A 313 -3.10 -2.74 -3.95
N ALA A 314 -2.13 -3.41 -3.32
CA ALA A 314 -2.14 -3.63 -1.88
C ALA A 314 -1.99 -2.30 -1.11
N PRO A 315 -2.48 -2.20 0.13
CA PRO A 315 -2.43 -0.95 0.91
C PRO A 315 -1.03 -0.41 1.18
N ASP A 316 0.02 -1.27 1.15
CA ASP A 316 1.42 -0.91 1.35
C ASP A 316 2.23 -0.79 0.04
N PHE A 317 1.58 -0.77 -1.12
CA PHE A 317 2.25 -0.80 -2.42
C PHE A 317 3.31 0.29 -2.59
N LEU A 318 2.96 1.56 -2.39
CA LEU A 318 3.93 2.66 -2.49
C LEU A 318 5.00 2.59 -1.41
N PHE A 319 4.65 2.12 -0.22
CA PHE A 319 5.61 1.94 0.87
C PHE A 319 6.66 0.87 0.53
N PHE A 320 6.23 -0.25 -0.06
CA PHE A 320 7.11 -1.29 -0.57
C PHE A 320 8.06 -0.74 -1.64
N MET A 321 7.53 -0.05 -2.66
CA MET A 321 8.33 0.56 -3.74
C MET A 321 9.34 1.57 -3.18
N GLY A 322 8.94 2.36 -2.19
CA GLY A 322 9.80 3.37 -1.57
C GLY A 322 10.99 2.78 -0.80
N GLN A 323 10.84 1.62 -0.18
CA GLN A 323 11.93 0.93 0.51
C GLN A 323 13.00 0.42 -0.48
N LEU A 324 12.59 0.02 -1.68
CA LEU A 324 13.48 -0.55 -2.70
C LEU A 324 14.02 0.48 -3.69
N LEU A 325 13.47 1.69 -3.72
CA LEU A 325 13.92 2.77 -4.61
C LEU A 325 15.41 3.11 -4.41
N SER A 326 15.89 3.11 -3.17
CA SER A 326 17.31 3.38 -2.88
C SER A 326 18.22 2.25 -3.38
N VAL A 327 17.79 1.00 -3.27
CA VAL A 327 18.52 -0.17 -3.76
C VAL A 327 18.58 -0.16 -5.29
N LEU A 328 17.45 0.11 -5.95
CA LEU A 328 17.37 0.26 -7.41
C LEU A 328 18.35 1.32 -7.93
N ASN A 329 18.48 2.44 -7.21
CA ASN A 329 19.34 3.55 -7.63
C ASN A 329 20.82 3.34 -7.31
N SER A 330 21.16 2.53 -6.32
CA SER A 330 22.54 2.25 -5.95
C SER A 330 23.17 1.08 -6.71
N ASP A 331 22.35 0.16 -7.21
CA ASP A 331 22.82 -1.04 -7.92
C ASP A 331 22.56 -0.94 -9.43
N PRO A 332 23.60 -0.76 -10.26
CA PRO A 332 23.45 -0.62 -11.71
C PRO A 332 22.99 -1.90 -12.41
N THR A 333 23.04 -3.06 -11.74
CA THR A 333 22.57 -4.34 -12.29
C THR A 333 21.07 -4.50 -12.18
N LEU A 334 20.41 -3.68 -11.34
CA LEU A 334 18.96 -3.63 -11.21
C LEU A 334 18.35 -2.70 -12.27
N ILE A 335 17.29 -3.16 -12.91
CA ILE A 335 16.53 -2.39 -13.90
C ILE A 335 15.18 -1.94 -13.37
N SER A 336 14.57 -2.74 -12.48
CA SER A 336 13.22 -2.45 -11.97
C SER A 336 12.95 -3.06 -10.59
N VAL A 337 11.81 -2.65 -10.03
CA VAL A 337 11.15 -3.27 -8.87
C VAL A 337 9.72 -3.57 -9.29
N SER A 338 9.32 -4.84 -9.32
CA SER A 338 7.95 -5.26 -9.63
C SER A 338 7.15 -5.51 -8.35
N ALA A 339 5.87 -5.23 -8.40
CA ALA A 339 4.93 -5.49 -7.30
C ALA A 339 4.38 -6.91 -7.29
N LEU A 340 4.52 -7.65 -8.37
CA LEU A 340 3.99 -9.00 -8.52
C LEU A 340 5.07 -10.04 -8.30
N ASN A 341 4.74 -11.06 -7.51
CA ASN A 341 5.44 -12.34 -7.50
C ASN A 341 4.60 -13.35 -8.27
N GLU A 342 5.11 -13.86 -9.37
CA GLU A 342 4.40 -14.85 -10.19
C GLU A 342 4.09 -16.13 -9.42
N ASN A 343 4.99 -16.52 -8.52
CA ASN A 343 4.82 -17.63 -7.57
C ASN A 343 4.21 -17.22 -6.22
N GLY A 344 3.57 -16.07 -6.15
CA GLY A 344 2.90 -15.54 -4.95
C GLY A 344 1.58 -16.24 -4.63
N PHE A 345 1.60 -17.57 -4.49
CA PHE A 345 0.43 -18.40 -4.18
C PHE A 345 0.40 -18.81 -2.72
N LYS A 346 -0.80 -19.05 -2.22
CA LYS A 346 -1.02 -19.58 -0.89
C LYS A 346 -0.29 -20.91 -0.71
N GLY A 347 0.57 -21.00 0.29
CA GLY A 347 1.42 -22.17 0.56
C GLY A 347 2.82 -22.10 -0.06
N LEU A 348 3.08 -21.24 -1.06
CA LEU A 348 4.43 -21.00 -1.62
C LEU A 348 5.03 -19.71 -1.10
N SER A 349 4.24 -18.64 -1.02
CA SER A 349 4.64 -17.34 -0.47
C SER A 349 3.92 -17.06 0.85
N GLY A 350 4.53 -16.33 1.76
CA GLY A 350 3.91 -16.06 3.05
C GLY A 350 4.63 -15.06 3.95
N ASP A 351 5.80 -14.56 3.55
CA ASP A 351 6.52 -13.55 4.34
C ASP A 351 6.51 -12.18 3.61
N PRO A 352 5.57 -11.28 3.98
CA PRO A 352 5.46 -10.00 3.30
C PRO A 352 6.65 -9.07 3.52
N ALA A 353 7.54 -9.41 4.46
CA ALA A 353 8.75 -8.63 4.74
C ALA A 353 9.99 -9.07 3.93
N VAL A 354 9.82 -9.95 2.94
CA VAL A 354 10.91 -10.50 2.11
C VAL A 354 10.75 -10.07 0.66
N ALA A 355 11.87 -9.81 0.00
CA ALA A 355 11.98 -9.57 -1.43
C ALA A 355 13.14 -10.37 -2.04
N TYR A 356 13.10 -10.58 -3.35
CA TYR A 356 14.06 -11.38 -4.09
C TYR A 356 14.57 -10.66 -5.33
N ARG A 357 15.74 -11.08 -5.83
CA ARG A 357 16.26 -10.71 -7.16
C ARG A 357 15.86 -11.77 -8.18
N VAL A 358 15.37 -11.33 -9.33
CA VAL A 358 14.95 -12.18 -10.46
C VAL A 358 15.40 -11.57 -11.79
N GLN A 359 15.52 -12.39 -12.84
CA GLN A 359 15.90 -11.92 -14.18
C GLN A 359 14.72 -11.47 -15.04
N SER A 360 13.52 -11.95 -14.73
CA SER A 360 12.30 -11.57 -15.44
C SER A 360 11.24 -11.15 -14.43
N PHE A 361 10.34 -10.27 -14.81
CA PHE A 361 9.29 -9.77 -13.94
C PHE A 361 8.02 -9.46 -14.73
N SER A 362 6.91 -9.42 -14.02
CA SER A 362 5.63 -9.01 -14.57
C SER A 362 5.55 -7.50 -14.75
N GLY A 363 5.10 -7.05 -15.91
CA GLY A 363 4.86 -5.66 -16.26
C GLY A 363 3.56 -5.05 -15.74
N ILE A 364 2.84 -5.71 -14.82
CA ILE A 364 1.53 -5.25 -14.34
C ILE A 364 1.65 -3.98 -13.49
N ALA A 365 2.60 -3.95 -12.55
CA ALA A 365 2.90 -2.78 -11.74
C ALA A 365 4.37 -2.81 -11.33
N PHE A 366 5.15 -1.84 -11.79
CA PHE A 366 6.58 -1.82 -11.54
C PHE A 366 7.15 -0.41 -11.52
N LEU A 367 8.23 -0.25 -10.79
CA LEU A 367 9.07 0.94 -10.74
C LEU A 367 10.33 0.68 -11.57
N ALA A 368 10.70 1.59 -12.46
CA ALA A 368 11.93 1.48 -13.24
C ALA A 368 12.63 2.81 -13.40
N ARG A 369 13.95 2.75 -13.66
CA ARG A 369 14.74 3.93 -14.02
C ARG A 369 14.37 4.41 -15.41
N ARG A 370 14.49 5.72 -15.62
CA ARG A 370 14.21 6.36 -16.92
C ARG A 370 15.07 5.79 -18.06
N ASP A 371 16.33 5.45 -17.81
CA ASP A 371 17.24 4.92 -18.81
C ASP A 371 16.91 3.50 -19.28
N PHE A 372 16.13 2.77 -18.48
CA PHE A 372 15.61 1.46 -18.86
C PHE A 372 14.77 1.52 -20.14
N PHE A 373 13.92 2.54 -20.27
CA PHE A 373 12.98 2.67 -21.40
C PHE A 373 13.62 3.17 -22.68
N GLN A 374 14.82 3.74 -22.64
CA GLN A 374 15.50 4.31 -23.81
C GLN A 374 16.23 3.28 -24.67
N LYS A 375 16.50 2.06 -24.17
CA LYS A 375 17.56 1.25 -24.74
C LYS A 375 17.19 0.01 -25.51
N SER A 376 16.04 -0.65 -25.35
CA SER A 376 15.84 -1.93 -26.04
C SER A 376 14.49 -2.62 -25.87
N TRP A 377 13.52 -1.97 -25.30
CA TRP A 377 12.33 -2.70 -24.86
C TRP A 377 11.50 -3.33 -25.99
N CYS A 378 11.38 -2.68 -27.12
CA CYS A 378 10.56 -3.15 -28.23
C CYS A 378 11.36 -3.63 -29.45
N GLN A 379 12.65 -3.88 -29.33
CA GLN A 379 13.50 -4.19 -30.51
C GLN A 379 13.23 -5.56 -31.16
N ASN A 380 12.57 -6.46 -30.46
CA ASN A 380 12.43 -7.85 -30.94
C ASN A 380 10.99 -8.36 -30.91
N ASP A 381 9.92 -7.51 -31.12
CA ASP A 381 8.83 -8.17 -31.69
C ASP A 381 7.36 -7.90 -31.38
N SER A 382 6.59 -8.25 -32.34
CA SER A 382 5.16 -8.42 -32.56
C SER A 382 4.35 -9.22 -31.50
N GLN A 383 4.94 -9.70 -30.41
CA GLN A 383 4.28 -10.51 -29.37
C GLN A 383 4.76 -10.23 -27.95
N VAL A 384 5.12 -8.99 -27.62
CA VAL A 384 5.36 -8.66 -26.20
C VAL A 384 4.00 -8.70 -25.50
N ASP A 385 3.81 -9.76 -24.74
CA ASP A 385 2.72 -9.84 -23.78
C ASP A 385 2.89 -8.66 -22.79
N PRO A 386 1.92 -7.74 -22.66
CA PRO A 386 2.04 -6.58 -21.79
C PRO A 386 2.26 -6.97 -20.32
N ILE A 387 2.14 -8.25 -20.01
CA ILE A 387 2.31 -8.79 -18.66
C ILE A 387 3.75 -9.20 -18.38
N TYR A 388 4.55 -9.52 -19.43
CA TYR A 388 5.91 -10.01 -19.25
C TYR A 388 6.92 -9.15 -19.98
N ILE A 389 7.87 -8.65 -19.22
CA ILE A 389 9.04 -7.96 -19.73
C ILE A 389 10.15 -9.02 -19.90
N SER A 390 10.52 -9.25 -21.16
CA SER A 390 11.40 -10.34 -21.58
C SER A 390 12.81 -10.30 -21.00
N SER A 391 13.37 -11.49 -20.78
CA SER A 391 14.72 -11.73 -20.25
C SER A 391 15.87 -11.36 -21.22
N GLU A 392 15.60 -10.89 -22.43
CA GLU A 392 16.62 -10.37 -23.33
C GLU A 392 17.13 -8.99 -22.89
N ILE A 393 16.42 -8.36 -21.94
CA ILE A 393 16.87 -7.13 -21.28
C ILE A 393 17.94 -7.50 -20.26
N VAL A 394 19.14 -7.00 -20.48
CA VAL A 394 20.28 -7.22 -19.59
C VAL A 394 20.08 -6.49 -18.27
N GLY A 395 19.61 -7.20 -17.25
CA GLY A 395 19.46 -6.66 -15.91
C GLY A 395 18.55 -7.52 -15.02
N MET A 396 18.57 -7.24 -13.73
CA MET A 396 17.78 -7.94 -12.72
C MET A 396 16.67 -7.04 -12.18
N SER A 397 15.64 -7.66 -11.63
CA SER A 397 14.53 -6.99 -10.99
C SER A 397 14.34 -7.46 -9.54
N LEU A 398 13.77 -6.62 -8.71
CA LEU A 398 13.35 -6.99 -7.36
C LEU A 398 11.85 -7.30 -7.38
N ILE A 399 11.46 -8.39 -6.73
CA ILE A 399 10.06 -8.78 -6.54
C ILE A 399 9.79 -9.07 -5.07
N PRO A 400 8.55 -8.87 -4.56
CA PRO A 400 8.18 -9.25 -3.20
C PRO A 400 7.96 -10.77 -3.08
N ASP A 401 8.07 -11.33 -1.89
CA ASP A 401 7.57 -12.70 -1.64
C ASP A 401 6.04 -12.72 -1.71
N VAL A 402 5.38 -11.86 -0.96
CA VAL A 402 3.93 -11.64 -1.04
C VAL A 402 3.62 -10.47 -1.97
N SER A 403 2.84 -10.71 -3.01
CA SER A 403 2.51 -9.70 -4.03
C SER A 403 1.88 -8.43 -3.44
N ARG A 404 2.22 -7.26 -4.03
CA ARG A 404 1.64 -5.95 -3.73
C ARG A 404 0.64 -5.49 -4.79
N VAL A 405 0.35 -6.37 -5.72
CA VAL A 405 -0.65 -6.16 -6.78
C VAL A 405 -1.34 -7.48 -7.10
N THR A 406 -2.60 -7.40 -7.43
CA THR A 406 -3.38 -8.47 -8.06
C THR A 406 -4.16 -7.93 -9.24
N LEU A 407 -4.79 -8.80 -10.03
CA LEU A 407 -5.60 -8.40 -11.17
C LEU A 407 -7.09 -8.39 -10.80
N ALA A 408 -7.80 -7.37 -11.25
CA ALA A 408 -9.25 -7.22 -11.04
C ALA A 408 -10.07 -8.29 -11.80
N ALA A 409 -9.58 -8.70 -12.96
CA ALA A 409 -10.17 -9.76 -13.76
C ALA A 409 -9.10 -10.68 -14.33
N PRO A 410 -9.46 -11.93 -14.65
CA PRO A 410 -8.62 -12.74 -15.50
C PRO A 410 -8.41 -11.99 -16.82
N LEU A 411 -7.16 -11.96 -17.26
CA LEU A 411 -6.78 -11.35 -18.52
C LEU A 411 -7.72 -11.82 -19.63
N SER A 412 -8.35 -10.87 -20.30
CA SER A 412 -9.32 -11.17 -21.35
C SER A 412 -8.68 -12.05 -22.42
N HIS A 413 -9.52 -12.83 -23.11
CA HIS A 413 -9.20 -13.84 -24.13
C HIS A 413 -8.25 -13.41 -25.28
N SER A 414 -7.69 -12.21 -25.25
CA SER A 414 -6.69 -11.74 -26.22
C SER A 414 -5.27 -12.24 -25.94
N VAL A 415 -5.01 -12.81 -24.74
CA VAL A 415 -3.74 -13.48 -24.45
C VAL A 415 -3.87 -14.90 -24.98
N SER A 416 -3.28 -15.16 -26.11
CA SER A 416 -3.28 -16.46 -26.81
C SER A 416 -2.58 -17.60 -26.04
N ASN A 417 -2.11 -17.37 -24.81
CA ASN A 417 -1.48 -18.34 -23.95
C ASN A 417 -2.41 -18.66 -22.76
N LEU A 418 -3.23 -19.70 -22.94
CA LEU A 418 -4.06 -20.34 -21.92
C LEU A 418 -3.33 -20.58 -20.57
N ASP A 419 -2.00 -20.74 -20.61
CA ASP A 419 -1.21 -21.12 -19.44
C ASP A 419 -1.11 -20.00 -18.38
N VAL A 420 -1.00 -18.74 -18.79
CA VAL A 420 -0.87 -17.60 -17.86
C VAL A 420 -2.21 -17.30 -17.17
N SER A 421 -3.28 -17.26 -17.95
CA SER A 421 -4.65 -17.05 -17.43
C SER A 421 -5.05 -18.16 -16.46
N TYR A 422 -4.70 -19.41 -16.81
CA TYR A 422 -4.99 -20.58 -15.98
C TYR A 422 -4.30 -20.50 -14.61
N LEU A 423 -3.06 -20.03 -14.56
CA LEU A 423 -2.32 -19.88 -13.30
C LEU A 423 -2.90 -18.84 -12.37
N PHE A 424 -3.33 -17.70 -12.92
CA PHE A 424 -3.99 -16.67 -12.11
C PHE A 424 -5.36 -17.12 -11.59
N LEU A 425 -6.02 -18.07 -12.27
CA LEU A 425 -7.33 -18.57 -11.93
C LEU A 425 -7.29 -19.85 -11.08
N SER A 426 -6.25 -20.67 -11.22
CA SER A 426 -6.20 -22.01 -10.61
C SER A 426 -5.68 -22.04 -9.17
N HIS A 427 -4.99 -20.99 -8.72
CA HIS A 427 -4.39 -20.92 -7.39
C HIS A 427 -4.77 -19.65 -6.67
N GLU A 428 -5.11 -19.76 -5.38
CA GLU A 428 -5.36 -18.61 -4.52
C GLU A 428 -4.07 -17.82 -4.32
N ARG A 429 -4.05 -16.57 -4.79
CA ARG A 429 -2.90 -15.71 -4.62
C ARG A 429 -2.77 -15.19 -3.20
N THR A 430 -1.53 -15.09 -2.74
CA THR A 430 -1.22 -14.43 -1.48
C THR A 430 -1.05 -12.94 -1.74
N ILE A 431 -1.86 -12.12 -1.08
CA ILE A 431 -1.76 -10.67 -1.10
C ILE A 431 -1.78 -10.15 0.34
N THR A 432 -1.11 -9.05 0.62
CA THR A 432 -1.19 -8.42 1.93
C THR A 432 -2.27 -7.35 1.98
N TYR A 433 -2.95 -7.27 3.11
CA TYR A 433 -3.89 -6.19 3.46
C TYR A 433 -3.33 -5.28 4.56
N GLU A 434 -2.12 -5.55 5.04
CA GLU A 434 -1.44 -4.76 6.04
C GLU A 434 -0.80 -3.52 5.42
N GLN A 435 -0.68 -2.47 6.22
CA GLN A 435 0.00 -1.24 5.83
C GLN A 435 1.40 -1.17 6.46
N ASN A 436 2.32 -0.50 5.77
CA ASN A 436 3.64 -0.16 6.31
C ASN A 436 4.51 -1.37 6.74
N ILE A 437 4.49 -2.44 5.97
CA ILE A 437 5.32 -3.61 6.23
C ILE A 437 6.78 -3.28 5.93
N LEU A 438 7.62 -3.34 6.94
CA LEU A 438 9.06 -3.13 6.80
C LEU A 438 9.72 -4.37 6.21
N LEU A 439 10.49 -4.19 5.14
CA LEU A 439 11.30 -5.25 4.55
C LEU A 439 12.47 -5.60 5.47
N LYS A 440 12.77 -6.88 5.53
CA LYS A 440 13.96 -7.41 6.23
C LYS A 440 15.18 -7.15 5.37
N HIS A 441 16.09 -6.30 5.86
CA HIS A 441 17.39 -6.07 5.24
C HIS A 441 17.34 -5.74 3.73
N PRO A 442 16.57 -4.72 3.29
CA PRO A 442 16.50 -4.36 1.86
C PRO A 442 17.86 -4.01 1.26
N GLU A 443 18.80 -3.52 2.08
CA GLU A 443 20.19 -3.23 1.67
C GLU A 443 20.95 -4.46 1.17
N ARG A 444 20.62 -5.66 1.66
CA ARG A 444 21.22 -6.93 1.22
C ARG A 444 20.72 -7.43 -0.14
N LEU A 445 19.83 -6.68 -0.76
CA LEU A 445 19.40 -6.95 -2.13
C LEU A 445 20.35 -6.34 -3.18
N SER A 446 21.43 -5.69 -2.77
CA SER A 446 22.55 -5.36 -3.67
C SER A 446 23.15 -6.63 -4.27
N GLN A 447 23.76 -6.56 -5.48
CA GLN A 447 24.24 -7.76 -6.15
C GLN A 447 25.26 -8.53 -5.30
N GLU A 448 26.26 -7.86 -4.76
CA GLU A 448 27.34 -8.49 -4.00
C GLU A 448 26.82 -9.19 -2.74
N ASP A 449 25.98 -8.51 -1.96
CA ASP A 449 25.44 -9.06 -0.72
C ASP A 449 24.45 -10.21 -1.00
N TYR A 450 23.64 -10.07 -2.04
CA TYR A 450 22.67 -11.08 -2.44
C TYR A 450 23.35 -12.35 -2.94
N ASP A 451 24.35 -12.22 -3.81
CA ASP A 451 25.11 -13.35 -4.36
C ASP A 451 25.84 -14.10 -3.23
N TRP A 452 26.42 -13.36 -2.28
CA TRP A 452 27.04 -13.96 -1.09
C TRP A 452 26.03 -14.72 -0.21
N GLU A 453 24.85 -14.13 0.03
CA GLU A 453 23.79 -14.80 0.79
C GLU A 453 23.31 -16.07 0.11
N VAL A 454 23.12 -16.01 -1.21
CA VAL A 454 22.73 -17.16 -2.04
C VAL A 454 23.80 -18.26 -1.99
N GLU A 455 25.08 -17.92 -2.15
CA GLU A 455 26.17 -18.87 -2.05
C GLU A 455 26.20 -19.54 -0.66
N THR A 456 26.03 -18.76 0.39
CA THR A 456 25.96 -19.27 1.76
C THR A 456 24.79 -20.25 1.95
N LEU A 457 23.62 -19.92 1.39
CA LEU A 457 22.45 -20.79 1.41
C LEU A 457 22.69 -22.09 0.63
N LEU A 458 23.30 -22.01 -0.55
CA LEU A 458 23.64 -23.18 -1.36
C LEU A 458 24.63 -24.11 -0.66
N LEU A 459 25.68 -23.56 -0.04
CA LEU A 459 26.68 -24.33 0.72
C LEU A 459 26.07 -25.04 1.94
N SER A 460 25.04 -24.48 2.55
CA SER A 460 24.33 -25.06 3.70
C SER A 460 23.12 -25.90 3.32
N SER A 461 22.81 -26.05 2.03
CA SER A 461 21.60 -26.69 1.53
C SER A 461 21.69 -28.21 1.51
N THR A 462 20.52 -28.86 1.48
CA THR A 462 20.41 -30.29 1.17
C THR A 462 20.25 -30.46 -0.34
N ALA A 463 21.16 -31.19 -0.97
CA ALA A 463 21.17 -31.42 -2.41
C ALA A 463 20.37 -32.68 -2.77
N LEU A 464 19.45 -32.56 -3.73
CA LEU A 464 18.77 -33.66 -4.37
C LEU A 464 19.07 -33.67 -5.87
N THR A 465 19.29 -34.85 -6.44
CA THR A 465 19.52 -35.01 -7.88
C THR A 465 18.40 -35.84 -8.48
N PHE A 466 17.76 -35.32 -9.52
CA PHE A 466 16.73 -36.02 -10.26
C PHE A 466 17.19 -36.32 -11.67
N ASP A 467 16.96 -37.54 -12.11
CA ASP A 467 17.10 -37.91 -13.52
C ASP A 467 15.83 -37.49 -14.31
N ASN A 468 15.97 -37.42 -15.63
CA ASN A 468 14.88 -37.00 -16.51
C ASN A 468 13.67 -37.94 -16.45
N ASP A 469 13.87 -39.23 -16.14
CA ASP A 469 12.77 -40.19 -16.04
C ASP A 469 11.96 -40.00 -14.75
N SER A 470 12.63 -39.71 -13.64
CA SER A 470 11.96 -39.32 -12.37
C SER A 470 11.12 -38.06 -12.53
N ILE A 471 11.60 -37.07 -13.25
CA ILE A 471 10.87 -35.80 -13.51
C ILE A 471 9.64 -36.08 -14.40
N LYS A 472 9.75 -36.89 -15.43
CA LYS A 472 8.61 -37.30 -16.28
C LYS A 472 7.56 -38.10 -15.51
N HIS A 473 7.99 -38.98 -14.61
CA HIS A 473 7.08 -39.76 -13.76
C HIS A 473 6.29 -38.88 -12.78
N CYS A 474 6.83 -37.78 -12.33
CA CYS A 474 6.11 -36.83 -11.48
C CYS A 474 4.82 -36.30 -12.13
N LEU A 475 4.82 -36.07 -13.43
CA LEU A 475 3.62 -35.58 -14.13
C LEU A 475 2.45 -36.56 -14.11
N HIS A 476 2.74 -37.85 -14.03
CA HIS A 476 1.72 -38.91 -14.01
C HIS A 476 1.23 -39.22 -12.61
N ASN A 477 2.00 -38.94 -11.57
CA ASN A 477 1.64 -39.22 -10.19
C ASN A 477 2.30 -38.26 -9.19
N LYS A 478 1.77 -37.05 -9.10
CA LYS A 478 2.29 -35.98 -8.23
C LYS A 478 2.39 -36.37 -6.76
N GLU A 479 1.37 -37.06 -6.24
CA GLU A 479 1.32 -37.47 -4.83
C GLU A 479 2.41 -38.48 -4.49
N HIS A 480 2.65 -39.44 -5.38
CA HIS A 480 3.72 -40.44 -5.19
C HIS A 480 5.12 -39.79 -5.26
N PHE A 481 5.32 -38.83 -6.14
CA PHE A 481 6.57 -38.12 -6.26
C PHE A 481 6.86 -37.26 -5.02
N GLN A 482 5.86 -36.55 -4.52
CA GLN A 482 5.97 -35.75 -3.30
C GLN A 482 6.21 -36.62 -2.07
N SER A 483 5.54 -37.79 -1.94
CA SER A 483 5.79 -38.71 -0.85
C SER A 483 7.18 -39.32 -0.91
N LYS A 484 7.68 -39.65 -2.12
CA LYS A 484 9.04 -40.16 -2.30
C LYS A 484 10.11 -39.13 -1.92
N ILE A 485 9.93 -37.86 -2.30
CA ILE A 485 10.82 -36.76 -1.86
C ILE A 485 10.79 -36.66 -0.33
N LEU A 486 9.63 -36.74 0.29
CA LEU A 486 9.50 -36.68 1.73
C LEU A 486 10.19 -37.88 2.41
N GLU A 487 10.06 -39.11 1.85
CA GLU A 487 10.78 -40.29 2.32
C GLU A 487 12.30 -40.16 2.19
N ASP A 488 12.79 -39.69 1.05
CA ASP A 488 14.22 -39.45 0.81
C ASP A 488 14.78 -38.39 1.78
N LEU A 489 14.01 -37.30 2.02
CA LEU A 489 14.35 -36.30 3.03
C LEU A 489 14.35 -36.89 4.46
N LEU A 490 13.39 -37.73 4.82
CA LEU A 490 13.33 -38.39 6.12
C LEU A 490 14.49 -39.37 6.31
N LEU A 491 14.90 -40.07 5.27
CA LEU A 491 16.08 -40.93 5.28
C LEU A 491 17.38 -40.14 5.49
N LEU A 492 17.49 -38.98 4.86
CA LEU A 492 18.63 -38.08 5.06
C LEU A 492 18.66 -37.49 6.47
N VAL A 493 17.49 -37.19 7.07
CA VAL A 493 17.35 -36.75 8.47
C VAL A 493 17.82 -37.82 9.44
N ASN A 494 17.39 -39.05 9.23
CA ASN A 494 17.69 -40.16 10.16
C ASN A 494 19.17 -40.57 10.10
N ASN A 495 19.88 -40.25 8.99
CA ASN A 495 21.27 -40.60 8.79
C ASN A 495 22.28 -39.49 9.14
N SER A 496 21.80 -38.27 9.40
CA SER A 496 22.64 -37.14 9.76
C SER A 496 22.30 -36.64 11.16
N SER A 497 23.32 -36.59 12.05
CA SER A 497 23.21 -35.98 13.37
C SER A 497 23.09 -34.43 13.29
N ASN A 498 23.06 -33.86 12.10
CA ASN A 498 22.92 -32.42 11.84
C ASN A 498 21.47 -32.07 11.47
N MET A 499 20.95 -31.00 12.05
CA MET A 499 19.65 -30.45 11.67
C MET A 499 19.57 -30.25 10.16
N LEU A 500 18.48 -30.72 9.53
CA LEU A 500 18.22 -30.48 8.12
C LEU A 500 18.32 -29.00 7.80
N SER A 501 19.04 -28.72 6.74
CA SER A 501 19.02 -27.38 6.15
C SER A 501 17.58 -27.02 5.75
N LYS A 502 17.17 -25.78 6.03
CA LYS A 502 15.88 -25.26 5.61
C LYS A 502 15.81 -25.02 4.09
N VAL A 503 16.90 -25.24 3.39
CA VAL A 503 17.04 -24.99 1.95
C VAL A 503 17.32 -26.31 1.25
N LEU A 504 16.51 -26.58 0.23
CA LEU A 504 16.63 -27.74 -0.64
C LEU A 504 17.10 -27.26 -2.01
N VAL A 505 18.17 -27.83 -2.52
CA VAL A 505 18.68 -27.59 -3.88
C VAL A 505 18.43 -28.80 -4.74
N ILE A 506 17.77 -28.61 -5.86
CA ILE A 506 17.45 -29.65 -6.82
C ILE A 506 18.37 -29.50 -8.02
N PHE A 507 19.17 -30.54 -8.28
CA PHE A 507 19.99 -30.65 -9.49
C PHE A 507 19.25 -31.52 -10.52
N PHE A 508 19.15 -31.01 -11.73
CA PHE A 508 18.56 -31.73 -12.87
C PHE A 508 19.44 -31.57 -14.11
N HIS A 509 19.35 -32.54 -15.03
CA HIS A 509 20.09 -32.50 -16.26
C HIS A 509 19.32 -31.78 -17.36
N GLN A 510 19.96 -30.83 -18.05
CA GLN A 510 19.44 -30.12 -19.19
C GLN A 510 20.28 -30.45 -20.42
N GLU A 511 19.67 -30.93 -21.51
CA GLU A 511 20.39 -31.38 -22.69
C GLU A 511 21.09 -30.22 -23.45
N ASN A 512 20.42 -29.06 -23.48
CA ASN A 512 21.01 -27.83 -24.04
C ASN A 512 20.41 -26.59 -23.37
N GLU A 513 21.07 -25.44 -23.46
CA GLU A 513 20.67 -24.19 -22.81
C GLU A 513 19.32 -23.64 -23.29
N LYS A 514 18.83 -24.07 -24.45
CA LYS A 514 17.56 -23.65 -25.03
C LYS A 514 16.41 -24.61 -24.68
N ASP A 515 16.72 -25.79 -24.12
CA ASP A 515 15.69 -26.75 -23.73
C ASP A 515 15.15 -26.42 -22.35
N ILE A 516 14.00 -25.78 -22.33
CA ILE A 516 13.27 -25.43 -21.11
C ILE A 516 12.29 -26.50 -20.65
N SER A 517 12.11 -27.58 -21.43
CA SER A 517 11.08 -28.58 -21.16
C SER A 517 11.28 -29.30 -19.83
N THR A 518 12.51 -29.68 -19.49
CA THR A 518 12.84 -30.32 -18.21
C THR A 518 12.54 -29.38 -17.03
N LEU A 519 12.88 -28.11 -17.13
CA LEU A 519 12.59 -27.12 -16.11
C LEU A 519 11.07 -26.88 -15.95
N GLN A 520 10.34 -26.80 -17.06
CA GLN A 520 8.86 -26.70 -17.04
C GLN A 520 8.24 -27.92 -16.34
N HIS A 521 8.69 -29.13 -16.68
CA HIS A 521 8.22 -30.34 -16.02
C HIS A 521 8.50 -30.33 -14.51
N LEU A 522 9.69 -29.91 -14.13
CA LEU A 522 10.09 -29.79 -12.72
C LEU A 522 9.23 -28.77 -11.99
N CYS A 523 9.05 -27.59 -12.57
CA CYS A 523 8.18 -26.55 -11.99
C CYS A 523 6.75 -27.06 -11.81
N ASN A 524 6.18 -27.74 -12.81
CA ASN A 524 4.85 -28.34 -12.72
C ASN A 524 4.74 -29.39 -11.60
N CYS A 525 5.82 -30.14 -11.33
CA CYS A 525 5.87 -31.11 -10.25
C CYS A 525 5.72 -30.45 -8.87
N PHE A 526 6.29 -29.27 -8.72
CA PHE A 526 6.27 -28.51 -7.46
C PHE A 526 5.15 -27.46 -7.40
N GLY A 527 4.31 -27.38 -8.43
CA GLY A 527 3.25 -26.36 -8.51
C GLY A 527 3.81 -24.94 -8.68
N LEU A 528 5.02 -24.83 -9.22
CA LEU A 528 5.65 -23.54 -9.52
C LEU A 528 5.27 -23.08 -10.93
N PHE A 529 5.08 -21.79 -11.06
CA PHE A 529 4.91 -21.17 -12.37
C PHE A 529 6.24 -21.05 -13.10
N HIS A 530 6.20 -21.35 -14.39
CA HIS A 530 7.28 -21.11 -15.33
C HIS A 530 6.73 -20.58 -16.64
N HIS A 531 7.22 -19.45 -17.10
CA HIS A 531 6.75 -18.87 -18.37
C HIS A 531 7.19 -19.77 -19.55
N PRO A 532 6.27 -20.16 -20.47
CA PRO A 532 6.57 -21.12 -21.53
C PRO A 532 7.62 -20.64 -22.54
N ASN A 533 7.78 -19.34 -22.71
CA ASN A 533 8.64 -18.77 -23.76
C ASN A 533 9.96 -18.17 -23.21
N TYR A 534 10.14 -18.12 -21.90
CA TYR A 534 11.32 -17.48 -21.31
C TYR A 534 11.98 -18.39 -20.30
N PRO A 535 13.27 -18.72 -20.49
CA PRO A 535 14.04 -19.42 -19.47
C PRO A 535 14.19 -18.49 -18.26
N VAL A 536 13.60 -18.88 -17.14
CA VAL A 536 13.81 -18.13 -15.92
C VAL A 536 15.19 -18.46 -15.37
N ARG A 537 16.08 -17.50 -15.46
CA ARG A 537 17.36 -17.52 -14.78
C ARG A 537 17.24 -16.69 -13.52
N GLY A 538 17.07 -17.33 -12.38
CA GLY A 538 16.97 -16.61 -11.11
C GLY A 538 16.64 -17.56 -9.96
N LEU A 539 16.81 -17.08 -8.75
CA LEU A 539 16.50 -17.86 -7.57
C LEU A 539 15.00 -17.84 -7.32
N TYR A 540 14.36 -18.98 -7.55
CA TYR A 540 13.04 -19.24 -7.00
C TYR A 540 13.20 -19.81 -5.60
N LYS A 541 12.81 -19.06 -4.59
CA LYS A 541 12.58 -19.63 -3.27
C LYS A 541 11.14 -20.17 -3.24
N GLY A 542 10.96 -21.39 -3.68
CA GLY A 542 9.75 -22.15 -3.43
C GLY A 542 9.88 -22.82 -2.08
N VAL A 543 8.94 -22.58 -1.17
CA VAL A 543 8.82 -23.35 0.06
C VAL A 543 7.80 -24.44 -0.20
N LEU A 544 8.26 -25.68 -0.35
CA LEU A 544 7.40 -26.85 -0.22
C LEU A 544 7.05 -27.01 1.27
N ARG A 545 5.79 -26.92 1.57
CA ARG A 545 5.23 -27.33 2.87
C ARG A 545 4.59 -28.69 2.75
#